data_c0cbc985420c22043c54357eec6053a6
#
_entry.id   c0cbc985420c22043c54357eec6053a6
#
_cell.length_a   1.000
_cell.length_b   1.000
_cell.length_c   1.000
_cell.angle_alpha   90.00
_cell.angle_beta   90.00
_cell.angle_gamma   90.00
#
_symmetry.space_group_name_H-M   'P 1'
#
loop_
_entity.id
_entity.type
_entity.pdbx_description
1 polymer ?
#
loop_
_entity_poly.entity_id
_entity_poly.type
_entity_poly.pdbx_seq_one_letter_code
_entity_poly.pdbx_strand_id
1 'polypeptide(L)'
;MPETLFKVDLTKSMDQQDMPGHNRWHPDIPAVASVNPGDVFRIECKDWTDGQIKDNDNPQDIADVNLEVVHVLSGPIWVNGAQPGDILVVDILEVGALQGDEWGFTGIFAKENGGGFLTDHFPKAAKAIWDLEGVFTSSRHIPGVRFAGITHPGLIGCAPSMDLLQEWNRRETELVQTAPDRRTYGAGLSGTEPVLAALPNPNSAILGNVAAGDFERIA
;
A
#
# COMPACT_ATOMS: atom_id res chain seq x y z
N MET A 1 13.70 -23.83 5.74
CA MET A 1 13.26 -22.55 5.14
C MET A 1 12.80 -21.67 6.31
N PRO A 2 12.97 -20.37 6.25
CA PRO A 2 12.41 -19.47 7.25
C PRO A 2 10.91 -19.68 7.42
N GLU A 3 10.40 -19.47 8.63
CA GLU A 3 8.97 -19.49 8.89
C GLU A 3 8.25 -18.35 8.17
N THR A 4 7.09 -18.60 7.61
CA THR A 4 6.24 -17.55 7.04
C THR A 4 5.29 -17.04 8.11
N LEU A 5 5.53 -15.84 8.61
CA LEU A 5 4.75 -15.21 9.68
C LEU A 5 3.44 -14.57 9.19
N PHE A 6 3.43 -14.09 7.97
CA PHE A 6 2.24 -13.58 7.29
C PHE A 6 2.14 -14.22 5.92
N LYS A 7 1.01 -14.86 5.65
CA LYS A 7 0.76 -15.58 4.40
C LYS A 7 -0.42 -14.96 3.66
N VAL A 8 -0.29 -14.82 2.34
CA VAL A 8 -1.30 -14.21 1.46
C VAL A 8 -1.98 -15.28 0.61
N ASP A 9 -3.30 -15.26 0.59
CA ASP A 9 -4.13 -15.91 -0.41
C ASP A 9 -4.47 -14.87 -1.50
N LEU A 10 -3.90 -15.04 -2.69
CA LEU A 10 -4.06 -14.10 -3.81
C LEU A 10 -5.51 -14.01 -4.32
N THR A 11 -6.37 -14.94 -3.94
CA THR A 11 -7.79 -14.95 -4.33
C THR A 11 -8.68 -14.12 -3.43
N LYS A 12 -8.17 -13.69 -2.27
CA LYS A 12 -8.90 -12.93 -1.25
C LYS A 12 -8.40 -11.49 -1.18
N SER A 13 -9.26 -10.56 -0.81
CA SER A 13 -8.84 -9.22 -0.40
C SER A 13 -8.09 -9.23 0.93
N MET A 14 -7.40 -8.16 1.28
CA MET A 14 -6.57 -8.12 2.49
C MET A 14 -7.39 -8.25 3.78
N ASP A 15 -8.61 -7.74 3.79
CA ASP A 15 -9.55 -7.89 4.91
C ASP A 15 -10.14 -9.30 5.05
N GLN A 16 -10.11 -10.09 3.97
CA GLN A 16 -10.64 -11.45 3.91
C GLN A 16 -9.57 -12.53 4.07
N GLN A 17 -8.30 -12.16 4.26
CA GLN A 17 -7.24 -13.12 4.55
C GLN A 17 -7.54 -13.88 5.85
N ASP A 18 -7.03 -15.10 5.98
CA ASP A 18 -7.15 -15.88 7.23
C ASP A 18 -6.49 -15.15 8.41
N MET A 19 -5.45 -14.38 8.11
CA MET A 19 -4.83 -13.39 8.98
C MET A 19 -4.95 -12.04 8.27
N PRO A 20 -5.98 -11.22 8.57
CA PRO A 20 -6.17 -9.96 7.91
C PRO A 20 -5.01 -8.99 8.12
N GLY A 21 -4.59 -8.33 7.05
CA GLY A 21 -3.62 -7.23 7.13
C GLY A 21 -4.32 -5.91 7.52
N HIS A 22 -3.68 -4.81 7.18
CA HIS A 22 -4.23 -3.48 7.49
C HIS A 22 -3.89 -2.47 6.38
N ASN A 23 -4.49 -1.29 6.44
CA ASN A 23 -4.16 -0.16 5.57
C ASN A 23 -4.08 1.17 6.35
N ARG A 24 -3.82 1.11 7.65
CA ARG A 24 -3.64 2.27 8.53
C ARG A 24 -2.37 2.11 9.35
N TRP A 25 -1.72 3.22 9.62
CA TRP A 25 -0.59 3.32 10.55
C TRP A 25 -1.13 3.73 11.91
N HIS A 26 -1.39 2.75 12.79
CA HIS A 26 -1.95 3.01 14.10
C HIS A 26 -1.32 2.10 15.16
N PRO A 27 -0.96 2.62 16.34
CA PRO A 27 -0.27 1.84 17.38
C PRO A 27 -1.12 0.71 17.97
N ASP A 28 -2.44 0.83 17.91
CA ASP A 28 -3.37 -0.14 18.51
C ASP A 28 -3.80 -1.25 17.54
N ILE A 29 -3.29 -1.27 16.30
CA ILE A 29 -3.50 -2.42 15.41
C ILE A 29 -2.71 -3.60 15.97
N PRO A 30 -3.37 -4.75 16.30
CA PRO A 30 -2.69 -5.87 16.93
C PRO A 30 -1.61 -6.46 16.04
N ALA A 31 -0.46 -6.76 16.63
CA ALA A 31 0.58 -7.52 15.93
C ALA A 31 0.09 -8.95 15.63
N VAL A 32 0.32 -9.41 14.41
CA VAL A 32 -0.07 -10.74 13.95
C VAL A 32 0.94 -11.82 14.36
N ALA A 33 2.17 -11.43 14.65
CA ALA A 33 3.25 -12.30 15.10
C ALA A 33 4.26 -11.50 15.93
N SER A 34 5.19 -12.20 16.59
CA SER A 34 6.31 -11.61 17.29
C SER A 34 7.62 -12.31 16.93
N VAL A 35 8.71 -11.54 16.91
CA VAL A 35 10.05 -12.02 16.61
C VAL A 35 11.06 -11.50 17.63
N ASN A 36 12.20 -12.17 17.74
CA ASN A 36 13.35 -11.68 18.50
C ASN A 36 14.36 -11.02 17.54
N PRO A 37 15.19 -10.09 18.03
CA PRO A 37 16.30 -9.59 17.25
C PRO A 37 17.19 -10.74 16.73
N GLY A 38 17.46 -10.74 15.43
CA GLY A 38 18.23 -11.77 14.74
C GLY A 38 17.42 -12.94 14.17
N ASP A 39 16.12 -13.01 14.43
CA ASP A 39 15.26 -14.02 13.81
C ASP A 39 15.16 -13.79 12.29
N VAL A 40 15.10 -14.88 11.54
CA VAL A 40 14.93 -14.88 10.08
C VAL A 40 13.55 -15.44 9.76
N PHE A 41 12.74 -14.67 9.08
CA PHE A 41 11.37 -15.04 8.77
C PHE A 41 10.95 -14.54 7.37
N ARG A 42 9.81 -14.99 6.88
CA ARG A 42 9.20 -14.55 5.62
C ARG A 42 7.89 -13.83 5.91
N ILE A 43 7.65 -12.78 5.15
CA ILE A 43 6.35 -12.09 5.06
C ILE A 43 5.94 -12.06 3.60
N GLU A 44 4.75 -12.53 3.30
CA GLU A 44 4.14 -12.39 2.00
C GLU A 44 3.35 -11.09 1.94
N CYS A 45 3.51 -10.35 0.85
CA CYS A 45 2.86 -9.06 0.65
C CYS A 45 1.99 -9.13 -0.59
N LYS A 46 0.91 -8.39 -0.58
CA LYS A 46 0.06 -8.17 -1.74
C LYS A 46 0.42 -6.85 -2.41
N ASP A 47 0.05 -6.68 -3.68
CA ASP A 47 0.21 -5.38 -4.32
C ASP A 47 -0.57 -4.30 -3.55
N TRP A 48 -0.12 -3.07 -3.65
CA TRP A 48 -0.63 -1.94 -2.86
C TRP A 48 -2.11 -1.63 -3.12
N THR A 49 -2.66 -2.06 -4.27
CA THR A 49 -4.07 -1.87 -4.63
C THR A 49 -4.99 -2.97 -4.10
N ASP A 50 -4.47 -3.96 -3.39
CA ASP A 50 -5.22 -5.15 -2.95
C ASP A 50 -5.73 -6.01 -4.11
N GLY A 51 -4.97 -6.08 -5.20
CA GLY A 51 -5.33 -6.87 -6.38
C GLY A 51 -6.46 -6.25 -7.20
N GLN A 52 -6.71 -4.96 -7.09
CA GLN A 52 -7.69 -4.28 -7.94
C GLN A 52 -7.22 -4.21 -9.39
N ILE A 53 -5.92 -4.00 -9.60
CA ILE A 53 -5.32 -4.02 -10.92
C ILE A 53 -5.08 -5.47 -11.33
N LYS A 54 -5.40 -5.80 -12.58
CA LYS A 54 -5.34 -7.17 -13.11
C LYS A 54 -4.30 -7.34 -14.20
N ASP A 55 -3.77 -8.53 -14.33
CA ASP A 55 -2.89 -8.91 -15.44
C ASP A 55 -3.71 -9.05 -16.73
N ASN A 56 -4.07 -7.91 -17.29
CA ASN A 56 -4.75 -7.79 -18.57
C ASN A 56 -4.40 -6.48 -19.27
N ASP A 57 -4.82 -6.32 -20.52
CA ASP A 57 -4.46 -5.16 -21.34
C ASP A 57 -5.47 -4.00 -21.24
N ASN A 58 -6.49 -4.15 -20.41
CA ASN A 58 -7.52 -3.12 -20.22
C ASN A 58 -7.11 -2.14 -19.11
N PRO A 59 -6.90 -0.84 -19.39
CA PRO A 59 -6.55 0.14 -18.37
C PRO A 59 -7.75 0.62 -17.52
N GLN A 60 -8.94 0.07 -17.72
CA GLN A 60 -10.13 0.52 -16.98
C GLN A 60 -10.00 0.26 -15.49
N ASP A 61 -9.31 -0.81 -15.08
CA ASP A 61 -9.03 -1.09 -13.67
C ASP A 61 -8.14 -0.01 -13.00
N ILE A 62 -7.26 0.65 -13.78
CA ILE A 62 -6.53 1.83 -13.28
C ILE A 62 -7.48 3.03 -13.08
N ALA A 63 -8.43 3.23 -14.02
CA ALA A 63 -9.42 4.30 -13.90
C ALA A 63 -10.39 4.07 -12.73
N ASP A 64 -10.74 2.82 -12.47
CA ASP A 64 -11.75 2.43 -11.49
C ASP A 64 -11.16 2.09 -10.11
N VAL A 65 -9.83 2.18 -9.93
CA VAL A 65 -9.20 1.81 -8.66
C VAL A 65 -9.76 2.63 -7.49
N ASN A 66 -10.19 1.93 -6.46
CA ASN A 66 -10.59 2.57 -5.21
C ASN A 66 -9.35 2.89 -4.37
N LEU A 67 -9.00 4.16 -4.29
CA LEU A 67 -7.85 4.63 -3.52
C LEU A 67 -8.11 4.73 -2.01
N GLU A 68 -9.34 4.52 -1.55
CA GLU A 68 -9.65 4.58 -0.11
C GLU A 68 -9.13 3.36 0.66
N VAL A 69 -9.04 2.18 -0.01
CA VAL A 69 -8.59 0.93 0.64
C VAL A 69 -7.09 0.68 0.54
N VAL A 70 -6.36 1.50 -0.19
CA VAL A 70 -4.91 1.39 -0.35
C VAL A 70 -4.19 2.17 0.78
N HIS A 71 -2.91 1.96 1.08
CA HIS A 71 -2.07 0.84 0.64
C HIS A 71 -2.22 -0.31 1.61
N VAL A 72 -2.49 -1.52 1.12
CA VAL A 72 -2.58 -2.68 2.01
C VAL A 72 -1.21 -3.12 2.50
N LEU A 73 -1.15 -3.53 3.75
CA LEU A 73 0.07 -3.85 4.48
C LEU A 73 -0.05 -5.22 5.18
N SER A 74 1.01 -5.99 5.13
CA SER A 74 1.15 -7.27 5.85
C SER A 74 1.78 -7.04 7.21
N GLY A 75 1.14 -7.47 8.26
CA GLY A 75 1.59 -7.25 9.64
C GLY A 75 0.48 -6.65 10.50
N PRO A 76 0.85 -5.91 11.57
CA PRO A 76 2.20 -5.61 12.10
C PRO A 76 2.92 -6.81 12.71
N ILE A 77 4.25 -6.75 12.79
CA ILE A 77 5.08 -7.74 13.48
C ILE A 77 5.71 -7.09 14.72
N TRP A 78 5.53 -7.72 15.86
CA TRP A 78 6.13 -7.25 17.11
C TRP A 78 7.58 -7.69 17.22
N VAL A 79 8.48 -6.77 17.53
CA VAL A 79 9.90 -7.09 17.81
C VAL A 79 10.11 -7.09 19.31
N ASN A 80 10.42 -8.26 19.88
CA ASN A 80 10.60 -8.42 21.32
C ASN A 80 11.76 -7.58 21.83
N GLY A 81 11.49 -6.79 22.88
CA GLY A 81 12.50 -5.92 23.51
C GLY A 81 12.71 -4.56 22.83
N ALA A 82 12.22 -4.33 21.62
CA ALA A 82 12.31 -3.03 20.98
C ALA A 82 11.49 -1.96 21.74
N GLN A 83 12.05 -0.76 21.82
CA GLN A 83 11.46 0.35 22.54
C GLN A 83 11.37 1.60 21.61
N PRO A 84 10.44 2.51 21.85
CA PRO A 84 10.43 3.80 21.16
C PRO A 84 11.77 4.53 21.30
N GLY A 85 12.34 4.94 20.17
CA GLY A 85 13.67 5.56 20.08
C GLY A 85 14.78 4.62 19.65
N ASP A 86 14.54 3.31 19.63
CA ASP A 86 15.48 2.36 19.06
C ASP A 86 15.53 2.48 17.53
N ILE A 87 16.67 2.14 16.96
CA ILE A 87 16.84 2.00 15.51
C ILE A 87 16.57 0.55 15.13
N LEU A 88 15.51 0.32 14.35
CA LEU A 88 15.23 -0.98 13.77
C LEU A 88 16.06 -1.19 12.51
N VAL A 89 16.90 -2.21 12.50
CA VAL A 89 17.67 -2.64 11.32
C VAL A 89 16.98 -3.86 10.73
N VAL A 90 16.57 -3.76 9.47
CA VAL A 90 15.94 -4.85 8.72
C VAL A 90 16.86 -5.26 7.57
N ASP A 91 17.45 -6.45 7.68
CA ASP A 91 18.26 -7.05 6.62
C ASP A 91 17.35 -7.82 5.66
N ILE A 92 17.18 -7.29 4.44
CA ILE A 92 16.38 -7.94 3.40
C ILE A 92 17.25 -8.98 2.72
N LEU A 93 17.03 -10.26 3.03
CA LEU A 93 17.83 -11.37 2.51
C LEU A 93 17.36 -11.84 1.13
N GLU A 94 16.07 -11.74 0.87
CA GLU A 94 15.44 -12.13 -0.40
C GLU A 94 14.17 -11.33 -0.64
N VAL A 95 13.96 -10.88 -1.87
CA VAL A 95 12.71 -10.30 -2.35
C VAL A 95 12.39 -10.90 -3.71
N GLY A 96 11.17 -11.41 -3.87
CA GLY A 96 10.72 -12.02 -5.12
C GLY A 96 9.20 -11.98 -5.23
N ALA A 97 8.68 -12.20 -6.43
CA ALA A 97 7.26 -12.36 -6.66
C ALA A 97 6.73 -13.61 -5.94
N LEU A 98 5.46 -13.58 -5.56
CA LEU A 98 4.76 -14.77 -5.09
C LEU A 98 4.52 -15.72 -6.27
N GLN A 99 4.53 -17.02 -5.99
CA GLN A 99 4.22 -18.02 -6.98
C GLN A 99 2.79 -17.84 -7.52
N GLY A 100 2.67 -17.71 -8.83
CA GLY A 100 1.39 -17.43 -9.50
C GLY A 100 1.06 -15.96 -9.64
N ASP A 101 1.97 -15.07 -9.19
CA ASP A 101 1.84 -13.61 -9.28
C ASP A 101 3.17 -12.99 -9.77
N GLU A 102 3.80 -13.66 -10.75
CA GLU A 102 5.09 -13.25 -11.33
C GLU A 102 4.91 -12.14 -12.36
N TRP A 103 4.22 -11.07 -11.98
CA TRP A 103 3.98 -9.92 -12.82
C TRP A 103 3.88 -8.62 -12.00
N GLY A 104 3.84 -7.52 -12.69
CA GLY A 104 3.62 -6.20 -12.09
C GLY A 104 3.05 -5.23 -13.12
N PHE A 105 2.80 -4.00 -12.71
CA PHE A 105 2.26 -2.99 -13.61
C PHE A 105 2.86 -1.61 -13.36
N THR A 106 2.82 -0.79 -14.42
CA THR A 106 2.96 0.65 -14.33
C THR A 106 1.64 1.26 -14.78
N GLY A 107 1.03 2.08 -13.92
CA GLY A 107 -0.23 2.76 -14.20
C GLY A 107 -0.06 4.26 -14.36
N ILE A 108 -0.84 4.86 -15.27
CA ILE A 108 -1.06 6.30 -15.37
C ILE A 108 -2.52 6.53 -14.98
N PHE A 109 -2.74 7.27 -13.89
CA PHE A 109 -4.08 7.64 -13.46
C PHE A 109 -4.70 8.67 -14.41
N ALA A 110 -5.99 8.51 -14.68
CA ALA A 110 -6.73 9.47 -15.48
C ALA A 110 -6.87 10.83 -14.77
N LYS A 111 -7.09 11.88 -15.55
CA LYS A 111 -7.25 13.24 -15.01
C LYS A 111 -8.42 13.34 -14.02
N GLU A 112 -9.52 12.64 -14.31
CA GLU A 112 -10.69 12.53 -13.45
C GLU A 112 -10.42 11.84 -12.12
N ASN A 113 -9.35 11.01 -12.03
CA ASN A 113 -8.91 10.32 -10.81
C ASN A 113 -7.77 11.07 -10.10
N GLY A 114 -7.64 12.35 -10.32
CA GLY A 114 -6.56 13.16 -9.75
C GLY A 114 -5.30 13.22 -10.61
N GLY A 115 -5.10 12.28 -11.52
CA GLY A 115 -3.98 12.27 -12.46
C GLY A 115 -2.60 12.26 -11.79
N GLY A 116 -1.63 12.83 -12.50
CA GLY A 116 -0.24 12.96 -12.06
C GLY A 116 0.45 14.13 -12.79
N PHE A 117 1.75 14.25 -12.68
CA PHE A 117 2.52 15.36 -13.27
C PHE A 117 2.39 15.48 -14.79
N LEU A 118 2.06 14.39 -15.48
CA LEU A 118 1.93 14.36 -16.94
C LEU A 118 0.46 14.41 -17.41
N THR A 119 -0.48 14.67 -16.54
CA THR A 119 -1.93 14.59 -16.82
C THR A 119 -2.38 15.54 -17.94
N ASP A 120 -1.74 16.69 -18.12
CA ASP A 120 -2.07 17.60 -19.21
C ASP A 120 -1.70 17.04 -20.60
N HIS A 121 -0.72 16.14 -20.66
CA HIS A 121 -0.30 15.45 -21.88
C HIS A 121 -0.93 14.07 -22.02
N PHE A 122 -1.17 13.38 -20.91
CA PHE A 122 -1.71 12.02 -20.86
C PHE A 122 -2.93 11.99 -19.92
N PRO A 123 -4.08 12.50 -20.38
CA PRO A 123 -5.27 12.68 -19.51
C PRO A 123 -6.05 11.39 -19.24
N LYS A 124 -5.76 10.32 -19.96
CA LYS A 124 -6.49 9.04 -19.84
C LYS A 124 -5.69 8.04 -19.02
N ALA A 125 -6.39 7.13 -18.36
CA ALA A 125 -5.75 5.99 -17.72
C ALA A 125 -4.99 5.15 -18.76
N ALA A 126 -3.82 4.67 -18.38
CA ALA A 126 -3.01 3.76 -19.18
C ALA A 126 -2.31 2.76 -18.26
N LYS A 127 -2.00 1.59 -18.80
CA LYS A 127 -1.35 0.52 -18.07
C LYS A 127 -0.31 -0.18 -18.94
N ALA A 128 0.83 -0.48 -18.35
CA ALA A 128 1.82 -1.40 -18.91
C ALA A 128 2.01 -2.55 -17.93
N ILE A 129 1.86 -3.78 -18.41
CA ILE A 129 2.13 -5.00 -17.65
C ILE A 129 3.59 -5.38 -17.83
N TRP A 130 4.19 -5.82 -16.75
CA TRP A 130 5.55 -6.33 -16.68
C TRP A 130 5.53 -7.78 -16.26
N ASP A 131 6.07 -8.64 -17.10
CA ASP A 131 6.22 -10.07 -16.84
C ASP A 131 7.59 -10.30 -16.18
N LEU A 132 7.61 -11.03 -15.06
CA LEU A 132 8.80 -11.34 -14.27
C LEU A 132 9.29 -12.76 -14.60
N GLU A 133 10.48 -12.86 -15.21
CA GLU A 133 11.11 -14.11 -15.61
C GLU A 133 12.46 -14.27 -14.89
N GLY A 134 12.45 -14.87 -13.71
CA GLY A 134 13.63 -14.98 -12.88
C GLY A 134 14.12 -13.57 -12.46
N VAL A 135 15.34 -13.20 -12.91
CA VAL A 135 15.90 -11.87 -12.61
C VAL A 135 15.56 -10.83 -13.67
N PHE A 136 14.86 -11.19 -14.72
CA PHE A 136 14.54 -10.28 -15.81
C PHE A 136 13.08 -9.88 -15.81
N THR A 137 12.84 -8.68 -16.30
CA THR A 137 11.53 -8.08 -16.49
C THR A 137 11.40 -7.60 -17.91
N SER A 138 10.29 -7.92 -18.56
CA SER A 138 9.91 -7.42 -19.88
C SER A 138 8.46 -6.99 -19.90
N SER A 139 8.06 -6.19 -20.90
CA SER A 139 6.68 -5.72 -21.01
C SER A 139 6.14 -6.00 -22.42
N ARG A 140 4.98 -6.64 -22.47
CA ARG A 140 4.24 -6.81 -23.72
C ARG A 140 3.70 -5.49 -24.29
N HIS A 141 3.60 -4.45 -23.46
CA HIS A 141 3.14 -3.12 -23.84
C HIS A 141 4.28 -2.18 -24.28
N ILE A 142 5.53 -2.53 -23.98
CA ILE A 142 6.71 -1.73 -24.33
C ILE A 142 7.70 -2.64 -25.08
N PRO A 143 7.50 -2.86 -26.40
CA PRO A 143 8.31 -3.77 -27.17
C PRO A 143 9.80 -3.42 -27.16
N GLY A 144 10.66 -4.43 -27.06
CA GLY A 144 12.11 -4.27 -27.08
C GLY A 144 12.72 -3.84 -25.74
N VAL A 145 11.92 -3.67 -24.71
CA VAL A 145 12.41 -3.37 -23.35
C VAL A 145 12.51 -4.68 -22.54
N ARG A 146 13.70 -4.99 -22.06
CA ARG A 146 14.00 -6.06 -21.11
C ARG A 146 15.17 -5.64 -20.25
N PHE A 147 15.05 -5.75 -18.95
CA PHE A 147 16.08 -5.39 -18.00
C PHE A 147 16.08 -6.33 -16.79
N ALA A 148 17.14 -6.29 -15.99
CA ALA A 148 17.12 -6.96 -14.69
C ALA A 148 16.14 -6.23 -13.79
N GLY A 149 15.09 -6.92 -13.35
CA GLY A 149 14.10 -6.37 -12.44
C GLY A 149 14.72 -6.15 -11.07
N ILE A 150 14.48 -4.98 -10.48
CA ILE A 150 14.78 -4.75 -9.07
C ILE A 150 13.48 -4.99 -8.31
N THR A 151 13.40 -6.14 -7.66
CA THR A 151 12.25 -6.45 -6.81
C THR A 151 12.30 -5.57 -5.57
N HIS A 152 11.15 -5.06 -5.17
CA HIS A 152 11.02 -4.13 -4.07
C HIS A 152 9.80 -4.49 -3.21
N PRO A 153 9.91 -4.55 -1.88
CA PRO A 153 8.81 -4.96 -1.01
C PRO A 153 7.77 -3.86 -0.78
N GLY A 154 7.95 -2.68 -1.35
CA GLY A 154 7.11 -1.51 -1.08
C GLY A 154 7.54 -0.78 0.20
N LEU A 155 6.57 -0.37 1.00
CA LEU A 155 6.81 0.37 2.24
C LEU A 155 7.14 -0.59 3.38
N ILE A 156 8.17 -0.26 4.14
CA ILE A 156 8.49 -0.86 5.44
C ILE A 156 8.56 0.28 6.45
N GLY A 157 7.84 0.17 7.55
CA GLY A 157 7.84 1.20 8.58
C GLY A 157 7.38 0.69 9.93
N CYS A 158 7.50 1.52 10.93
CA CYS A 158 7.07 1.23 12.30
C CYS A 158 5.73 1.89 12.58
N ALA A 159 4.92 1.27 13.44
CA ALA A 159 3.72 1.91 13.96
C ALA A 159 4.09 3.23 14.68
N PRO A 160 3.39 4.33 14.41
CA PRO A 160 3.63 5.60 15.11
C PRO A 160 3.22 5.48 16.59
N SER A 161 3.75 6.37 17.43
CA SER A 161 3.13 6.58 18.75
C SER A 161 1.79 7.32 18.59
N MET A 162 0.93 7.22 19.59
CA MET A 162 -0.33 7.98 19.60
C MET A 162 -0.10 9.49 19.52
N ASP A 163 0.90 10.02 20.23
CA ASP A 163 1.24 11.44 20.18
C ASP A 163 1.66 11.89 18.78
N LEU A 164 2.47 11.08 18.09
CA LEU A 164 2.87 11.34 16.71
C LEU A 164 1.69 11.29 15.74
N LEU A 165 0.80 10.33 15.91
CA LEU A 165 -0.40 10.20 15.09
C LEU A 165 -1.33 11.40 15.27
N GLN A 166 -1.52 11.88 16.51
CA GLN A 166 -2.30 13.09 16.80
C GLN A 166 -1.66 14.32 16.16
N GLU A 167 -0.34 14.44 16.21
CA GLU A 167 0.38 15.56 15.58
C GLU A 167 0.25 15.52 14.06
N TRP A 168 0.28 14.36 13.42
CA TRP A 168 0.03 14.22 11.97
C TRP A 168 -1.39 14.68 11.63
N ASN A 169 -2.39 14.19 12.35
CA ASN A 169 -3.78 14.60 12.13
C ASN A 169 -3.98 16.11 12.32
N ARG A 170 -3.33 16.70 13.32
CA ARG A 170 -3.38 18.16 13.53
C ARG A 170 -2.79 18.92 12.34
N ARG A 171 -1.61 18.50 11.84
CA ARG A 171 -0.94 19.13 10.69
C ARG A 171 -1.78 19.01 9.42
N GLU A 172 -2.36 17.85 9.14
CA GLU A 172 -3.23 17.67 7.98
C GLU A 172 -4.49 18.52 8.10
N THR A 173 -5.11 18.56 9.26
CA THR A 173 -6.27 19.41 9.51
C THR A 173 -5.96 20.88 9.28
N GLU A 174 -4.83 21.37 9.78
CA GLU A 174 -4.39 22.74 9.54
C GLU A 174 -4.14 23.01 8.05
N LEU A 175 -3.51 22.07 7.34
CA LEU A 175 -3.27 22.18 5.90
C LEU A 175 -4.59 22.30 5.14
N VAL A 176 -5.58 21.48 5.48
CA VAL A 176 -6.93 21.52 4.90
C VAL A 176 -7.59 22.87 5.15
N GLN A 177 -7.47 23.42 6.36
CA GLN A 177 -8.11 24.68 6.75
C GLN A 177 -7.43 25.94 6.18
N THR A 178 -6.10 25.90 6.04
CA THR A 178 -5.31 27.09 5.70
C THR A 178 -4.92 27.21 4.23
N ALA A 179 -5.16 26.21 3.45
CA ALA A 179 -4.76 26.17 2.05
C ALA A 179 -5.91 25.75 1.11
N PRO A 180 -7.04 26.51 1.10
CA PRO A 180 -8.22 26.17 0.29
C PRO A 180 -7.94 26.12 -1.21
N ASP A 181 -6.90 26.80 -1.68
CA ASP A 181 -6.53 26.85 -3.11
C ASP A 181 -5.55 25.73 -3.54
N ARG A 182 -5.10 24.92 -2.59
CA ARG A 182 -4.18 23.83 -2.92
C ARG A 182 -4.94 22.60 -3.36
N ARG A 183 -4.67 22.17 -4.57
CA ARG A 183 -5.14 20.87 -5.06
C ARG A 183 -4.40 19.77 -4.32
N THR A 184 -5.15 18.90 -3.70
CA THR A 184 -4.64 17.63 -3.22
C THR A 184 -5.04 16.52 -4.17
N TYR A 185 -4.14 15.58 -4.35
CA TYR A 185 -4.41 14.39 -5.14
C TYR A 185 -5.19 13.42 -4.28
N GLY A 186 -6.43 13.16 -4.66
CA GLY A 186 -7.28 12.19 -3.98
C GLY A 186 -8.32 11.62 -4.92
N ALA A 187 -8.78 10.43 -4.66
CA ALA A 187 -9.80 9.78 -5.44
C ALA A 187 -11.09 10.62 -5.48
N GLY A 188 -11.71 10.71 -6.64
CA GLY A 188 -13.02 11.32 -6.80
C GLY A 188 -13.03 12.80 -7.11
N LEU A 189 -11.92 13.38 -7.55
CA LEU A 189 -11.82 14.80 -7.81
C LEU A 189 -11.94 15.14 -9.28
N SER A 190 -13.14 15.43 -9.69
CA SER A 190 -13.39 16.07 -10.99
C SER A 190 -13.00 17.55 -10.95
N GLY A 191 -11.88 17.84 -11.40
CA GLY A 191 -11.36 18.87 -12.26
C GLY A 191 -11.48 20.34 -11.91
N THR A 192 -12.31 20.87 -11.04
CA THR A 192 -12.48 22.33 -10.89
C THR A 192 -12.47 22.86 -9.45
N GLU A 193 -12.65 22.02 -8.48
CA GLU A 193 -12.59 22.44 -7.07
C GLU A 193 -11.20 22.15 -6.49
N PRO A 194 -10.63 23.07 -5.71
CA PRO A 194 -9.42 22.80 -4.96
C PRO A 194 -9.70 21.70 -3.95
N VAL A 195 -8.96 20.60 -4.05
CA VAL A 195 -9.12 19.49 -3.14
C VAL A 195 -7.98 19.44 -2.18
N LEU A 196 -8.35 19.51 -0.97
CA LEU A 196 -7.48 19.44 0.17
C LEU A 196 -7.15 17.99 0.48
N ALA A 197 -6.02 17.72 1.14
CA ALA A 197 -5.71 16.42 1.68
C ALA A 197 -6.89 15.97 2.54
N ALA A 198 -7.64 15.00 2.06
CA ALA A 198 -8.75 14.45 2.83
C ALA A 198 -8.19 13.49 3.87
N LEU A 199 -8.70 13.59 5.10
CA LEU A 199 -8.46 12.54 6.08
C LEU A 199 -8.98 11.21 5.51
N PRO A 200 -8.31 10.08 5.80
CA PRO A 200 -8.77 8.78 5.35
C PRO A 200 -10.22 8.53 5.79
N ASN A 201 -11.03 7.97 4.88
CA ASN A 201 -12.40 7.58 5.22
C ASN A 201 -12.36 6.44 6.24
N PRO A 202 -12.92 6.60 7.45
CA PRO A 202 -12.94 5.53 8.46
C PRO A 202 -13.58 4.25 7.96
N ASN A 203 -14.61 4.35 7.11
CA ASN A 203 -15.33 3.18 6.59
C ASN A 203 -14.51 2.33 5.60
N SER A 204 -13.40 2.84 5.11
CA SER A 204 -12.48 2.11 4.24
C SER A 204 -11.26 1.53 4.99
N ALA A 205 -11.23 1.66 6.31
CA ALA A 205 -10.14 1.12 7.12
C ALA A 205 -10.16 -0.41 7.15
N ILE A 206 -9.01 -1.00 6.86
CA ILE A 206 -8.72 -2.42 7.08
C ILE A 206 -7.81 -2.46 8.31
N LEU A 207 -8.28 -3.05 9.40
CA LEU A 207 -7.61 -2.98 10.71
C LEU A 207 -7.26 -4.35 11.28
N GLY A 208 -7.22 -5.38 10.44
CA GLY A 208 -6.87 -6.72 10.87
C GLY A 208 -7.87 -7.28 11.90
N ASN A 209 -7.35 -7.83 12.97
CA ASN A 209 -8.16 -8.47 14.05
C ASN A 209 -8.54 -7.48 15.17
N VAL A 210 -8.81 -6.22 14.84
CA VAL A 210 -9.25 -5.23 15.84
C VAL A 210 -10.64 -5.61 16.36
N ALA A 211 -10.82 -5.57 17.67
CA ALA A 211 -12.13 -5.83 18.28
C ALA A 211 -13.16 -4.80 17.80
N ALA A 212 -14.40 -5.25 17.55
CA ALA A 212 -15.45 -4.42 16.99
C ALA A 212 -15.71 -3.12 17.80
N GLY A 213 -15.54 -3.14 19.11
CA GLY A 213 -15.68 -1.96 19.97
C GLY A 213 -14.56 -0.93 19.86
N ASP A 214 -13.42 -1.31 19.28
CA ASP A 214 -12.24 -0.44 19.10
C ASP A 214 -12.12 0.12 17.68
N PHE A 215 -12.92 -0.39 16.74
CA PHE A 215 -12.82 -0.04 15.32
C PHE A 215 -12.97 1.46 15.10
N GLU A 216 -14.00 2.09 15.66
CA GLU A 216 -14.24 3.53 15.49
C GLU A 216 -13.11 4.39 16.07
N ARG A 217 -12.48 3.92 17.14
CA ARG A 217 -11.37 4.63 17.78
C ARG A 217 -10.08 4.58 16.94
N ILE A 218 -9.86 3.49 16.20
CA ILE A 218 -8.64 3.25 15.42
C ILE A 218 -8.81 3.76 13.98
N ALA A 219 -9.98 3.63 13.41
CA ALA A 219 -10.27 3.99 12.02
C ALA A 219 -10.11 5.47 11.75
#